data_1dc6ef22676b7b273795cc7bf566421a
#
_entry.id   1dc6ef22676b7b273795cc7bf566421a
#
_cell.length_a   1.000
_cell.length_b   1.000
_cell.length_c   1.000
_cell.angle_alpha   90.00
_cell.angle_beta   90.00
_cell.angle_gamma   90.00
#
_symmetry.space_group_name_H-M   'P 1'
#
loop_
_entity.id
_entity.type
_entity.pdbx_description
1 polymer ?
#
loop_
_entity_poly.entity_id
_entity_poly.type
_entity_poly.pdbx_seq_one_letter_code
_entity_poly.pdbx_strand_id
1 'polypeptide(L)'
;SDLEALADIIIIDTGAGISPSVMEFLLSSPETIIVTTPEPTSVTDSYALLKALSMNENYKSEECTIRMVANRVDSESEGKNLYDKLNAVVTQFLGINMEYLGSVPQDSTVRKAVMKQKPVTIVYPNSFAARHFRYIAEELL
;
A
#
# COMPACT_ATOMS: atom_id res chain seq x y z
N SER A 1 4.31 -20.50 11.14
CA SER A 1 5.67 -20.53 10.54
C SER A 1 6.69 -20.16 11.62
N ASP A 2 7.94 -20.52 11.40
CA ASP A 2 9.02 -20.22 12.36
C ASP A 2 9.20 -18.72 12.61
N LEU A 3 8.76 -17.88 11.67
CA LEU A 3 8.81 -16.42 11.77
C LEU A 3 7.80 -15.86 12.77
N GLU A 4 6.65 -16.49 12.93
CA GLU A 4 5.60 -16.03 13.87
C GLU A 4 6.07 -16.13 15.33
N ALA A 5 7.03 -16.99 15.61
CA ALA A 5 7.63 -17.12 16.94
C ALA A 5 8.68 -16.02 17.22
N LEU A 6 9.10 -15.26 16.20
CA LEU A 6 10.18 -14.29 16.31
C LEU A 6 9.72 -12.83 16.30
N ALA A 7 8.49 -12.55 15.85
CA ALA A 7 8.00 -11.18 15.69
C ALA A 7 6.49 -11.08 15.85
N ASP A 8 6.02 -10.00 16.42
CA ASP A 8 4.60 -9.69 16.55
C ASP A 8 3.99 -9.22 15.22
N ILE A 9 4.82 -8.60 14.37
CA ILE A 9 4.43 -8.10 13.05
C ILE A 9 5.49 -8.49 12.03
N ILE A 10 5.05 -9.04 10.90
CA ILE A 10 5.91 -9.40 9.78
C ILE A 10 5.47 -8.56 8.58
N ILE A 11 6.39 -7.79 8.03
CA ILE A 11 6.16 -7.00 6.82
C ILE A 11 6.93 -7.64 5.67
N ILE A 12 6.21 -7.97 4.59
CA ILE A 12 6.78 -8.53 3.38
C ILE A 12 6.82 -7.44 2.32
N ASP A 13 8.01 -6.94 2.00
CA ASP A 13 8.21 -5.97 0.92
C ASP A 13 8.39 -6.75 -0.39
N THR A 14 7.41 -6.62 -1.28
CA THR A 14 7.44 -7.30 -2.58
C THR A 14 7.99 -6.40 -3.67
N GLY A 15 8.55 -7.00 -4.72
CA GLY A 15 8.80 -6.28 -5.96
C GLY A 15 7.51 -5.82 -6.62
N ALA A 16 7.63 -4.89 -7.56
CA ALA A 16 6.50 -4.46 -8.40
C ALA A 16 6.08 -5.58 -9.36
N GLY A 17 4.82 -5.53 -9.80
CA GLY A 17 4.30 -6.44 -10.83
C GLY A 17 3.40 -7.55 -10.28
N ILE A 18 3.10 -8.50 -11.16
CA ILE A 18 2.14 -9.59 -10.94
C ILE A 18 2.79 -10.97 -11.06
N SER A 19 4.07 -11.07 -10.73
CA SER A 19 4.79 -12.34 -10.80
C SER A 19 4.16 -13.40 -9.87
N PRO A 20 4.38 -14.69 -10.15
CA PRO A 20 3.88 -15.76 -9.27
C PRO A 20 4.30 -15.61 -7.81
N SER A 21 5.53 -15.14 -7.55
CA SER A 21 6.01 -14.93 -6.18
C SER A 21 5.26 -13.78 -5.46
N VAL A 22 4.94 -12.69 -6.16
CA VAL A 22 4.11 -11.61 -5.59
C VAL A 22 2.72 -12.14 -5.27
N MET A 23 2.08 -12.88 -6.17
CA MET A 23 0.77 -13.49 -5.93
C MET A 23 0.78 -14.43 -4.72
N GLU A 24 1.81 -15.26 -4.59
CA GLU A 24 1.95 -16.18 -3.47
C GLU A 24 2.01 -15.44 -2.13
N PHE A 25 2.76 -14.33 -2.05
CA PHE A 25 2.80 -13.50 -0.84
C PHE A 25 1.45 -12.87 -0.54
N LEU A 26 0.74 -12.36 -1.55
CA LEU A 26 -0.59 -11.75 -1.36
C LEU A 26 -1.59 -12.79 -0.84
N LEU A 27 -1.59 -13.98 -1.42
CA LEU A 27 -2.52 -15.05 -1.03
C LEU A 27 -2.24 -15.60 0.37
N SER A 28 -0.99 -15.53 0.83
CA SER A 28 -0.60 -16.03 2.16
C SER A 28 -0.66 -14.98 3.27
N SER A 29 -0.96 -13.72 2.94
CA SER A 29 -1.01 -12.62 3.90
C SER A 29 -2.44 -12.23 4.22
N PRO A 30 -2.81 -12.10 5.50
CA PRO A 30 -4.16 -11.67 5.89
C PRO A 30 -4.42 -10.20 5.57
N GLU A 31 -3.38 -9.39 5.45
CA GLU A 31 -3.49 -7.98 5.08
C GLU A 31 -2.53 -7.65 3.95
N THR A 32 -3.02 -6.89 2.97
CA THR A 32 -2.24 -6.39 1.85
C THR A 32 -2.37 -4.87 1.79
N ILE A 33 -1.24 -4.18 1.69
CA ILE A 33 -1.20 -2.74 1.50
C ILE A 33 -0.80 -2.46 0.04
N ILE A 34 -1.71 -1.84 -0.70
CA ILE A 34 -1.46 -1.36 -2.05
C ILE A 34 -0.98 0.09 -1.96
N VAL A 35 0.22 0.34 -2.46
CA VAL A 35 0.78 1.69 -2.52
C VAL A 35 0.64 2.21 -3.95
N THR A 36 -0.14 3.26 -4.12
CA THR A 36 -0.47 3.83 -5.44
C THR A 36 -0.15 5.31 -5.45
N THR A 37 0.44 5.80 -6.53
CA THR A 37 0.65 7.23 -6.76
C THR A 37 -0.42 7.78 -7.71
N PRO A 38 -0.59 9.13 -7.81
CA PRO A 38 -1.52 9.73 -8.75
C PRO A 38 -1.16 9.52 -10.24
N GLU A 39 0.04 9.03 -10.53
CA GLU A 39 0.48 8.77 -11.90
C GLU A 39 -0.40 7.70 -12.56
N PRO A 40 -0.86 7.91 -13.81
CA PRO A 40 -1.74 6.96 -14.51
C PRO A 40 -1.17 5.54 -14.60
N THR A 41 0.13 5.39 -14.78
CA THR A 41 0.80 4.09 -14.81
C THR A 41 0.70 3.35 -13.48
N SER A 42 0.87 4.07 -12.37
CA SER A 42 0.72 3.50 -11.04
C SER A 42 -0.70 3.01 -10.77
N VAL A 43 -1.70 3.79 -11.17
CA VAL A 43 -3.12 3.41 -11.06
C VAL A 43 -3.41 2.16 -11.88
N THR A 44 -2.94 2.12 -13.11
CA THR A 44 -3.10 0.96 -14.01
C THR A 44 -2.44 -0.29 -13.42
N ASP A 45 -1.23 -0.16 -12.90
CA ASP A 45 -0.50 -1.28 -12.30
C ASP A 45 -1.21 -1.82 -11.03
N SER A 46 -1.73 -0.92 -10.19
CA SER A 46 -2.51 -1.30 -9.02
C SER A 46 -3.79 -2.05 -9.41
N TYR A 47 -4.50 -1.56 -10.42
CA TYR A 47 -5.68 -2.24 -10.93
C TYR A 47 -5.34 -3.62 -11.51
N ALA A 48 -4.28 -3.73 -12.30
CA ALA A 48 -3.84 -4.99 -12.89
C ALA A 48 -3.49 -6.03 -11.80
N LEU A 49 -2.81 -5.61 -10.74
CA LEU A 49 -2.49 -6.48 -9.61
C LEU A 49 -3.75 -6.99 -8.91
N LEU A 50 -4.70 -6.11 -8.62
CA LEU A 50 -5.96 -6.48 -7.96
C LEU A 50 -6.81 -7.36 -8.86
N LYS A 51 -6.82 -7.11 -10.18
CA LYS A 51 -7.49 -7.97 -11.14
C LYS A 51 -6.88 -9.37 -11.16
N ALA A 52 -5.55 -9.48 -11.23
CA ALA A 52 -4.87 -10.78 -11.16
C ALA A 52 -5.19 -11.53 -9.86
N LEU A 53 -5.21 -10.82 -8.74
CA LEU A 53 -5.59 -11.39 -7.45
C LEU A 53 -7.05 -11.90 -7.46
N SER A 54 -7.99 -11.08 -7.93
CA SER A 54 -9.42 -11.44 -7.98
C SER A 54 -9.71 -12.63 -8.88
N MET A 55 -8.89 -12.87 -9.89
CA MET A 55 -9.02 -14.00 -10.82
C MET A 55 -8.31 -15.26 -10.34
N ASN A 56 -7.54 -15.17 -9.27
CA ASN A 56 -6.85 -16.33 -8.72
C ASN A 56 -7.84 -17.22 -7.97
N GLU A 57 -7.83 -18.52 -8.29
CA GLU A 57 -8.76 -19.50 -7.69
C GLU A 57 -8.60 -19.66 -6.17
N ASN A 58 -7.42 -19.32 -5.64
CA ASN A 58 -7.13 -19.40 -4.21
C ASN A 58 -7.46 -18.12 -3.45
N TYR A 59 -7.88 -17.06 -4.14
CA TYR A 59 -8.26 -15.80 -3.50
C TYR A 59 -9.64 -15.91 -2.85
N LYS A 60 -9.71 -15.51 -1.59
CA LYS A 60 -10.95 -15.40 -0.83
C LYS A 60 -11.00 -14.03 -0.15
N SER A 61 -12.00 -13.25 -0.50
CA SER A 61 -12.15 -11.88 -0.01
C SER A 61 -12.30 -11.79 1.52
N GLU A 62 -12.88 -12.80 2.13
CA GLU A 62 -13.05 -12.89 3.59
C GLU A 62 -11.76 -13.20 4.35
N GLU A 63 -10.72 -13.67 3.66
CA GLU A 63 -9.43 -14.03 4.27
C GLU A 63 -8.35 -12.97 4.08
N CYS A 64 -8.61 -11.93 3.28
CA CYS A 64 -7.62 -10.91 2.95
C CYS A 64 -8.23 -9.52 2.99
N THR A 65 -7.74 -8.67 3.88
CA THR A 65 -8.07 -7.25 3.90
C THR A 65 -7.10 -6.49 3.00
N ILE A 66 -7.64 -5.74 2.04
CA ILE A 66 -6.84 -4.91 1.13
C ILE A 66 -7.00 -3.45 1.56
N ARG A 67 -5.87 -2.82 1.84
CA ARG A 67 -5.79 -1.40 2.24
C ARG A 67 -4.96 -0.63 1.23
N MET A 68 -5.29 0.64 1.03
CA MET A 68 -4.61 1.49 0.08
C MET A 68 -3.94 2.68 0.78
N VAL A 69 -2.69 2.92 0.40
CA VAL A 69 -1.94 4.15 0.70
C VAL A 69 -1.76 4.93 -0.60
N ALA A 70 -2.18 6.18 -0.60
CA ALA A 70 -1.91 7.10 -1.70
C ALA A 70 -0.56 7.80 -1.44
N ASN A 71 0.45 7.49 -2.25
CA ASN A 71 1.79 8.01 -2.08
C ASN A 71 2.09 9.16 -3.04
N ARG A 72 2.99 10.06 -2.64
CA ARG A 72 3.45 11.19 -3.45
C ARG A 72 2.32 12.10 -3.91
N VAL A 73 1.39 12.38 -3.02
CA VAL A 73 0.25 13.26 -3.29
C VAL A 73 0.61 14.72 -3.01
N ASP A 74 -0.03 15.65 -3.71
CA ASP A 74 0.14 17.08 -3.49
C ASP A 74 -0.75 17.60 -2.33
N SER A 75 -1.80 16.86 -2.00
CA SER A 75 -2.71 17.18 -0.90
C SER A 75 -3.40 15.91 -0.38
N GLU A 76 -3.95 15.99 0.83
CA GLU A 76 -4.75 14.89 1.39
C GLU A 76 -6.01 14.64 0.55
N SER A 77 -6.63 15.70 0.00
CA SER A 77 -7.79 15.54 -0.86
C SER A 77 -7.46 14.83 -2.17
N GLU A 78 -6.29 15.05 -2.75
CA GLU A 78 -5.82 14.28 -3.91
C GLU A 78 -5.70 12.80 -3.59
N GLY A 79 -5.13 12.46 -2.44
CA GLY A 79 -5.01 11.08 -1.98
C GLY A 79 -6.36 10.41 -1.79
N LYS A 80 -7.30 11.09 -1.15
CA LYS A 80 -8.66 10.56 -0.95
C LYS A 80 -9.41 10.39 -2.26
N ASN A 81 -9.30 11.34 -3.18
CA ASN A 81 -9.89 11.26 -4.51
C ASN A 81 -9.31 10.08 -5.32
N LEU A 82 -8.02 9.87 -5.24
CA LEU A 82 -7.36 8.72 -5.87
C LEU A 82 -7.92 7.40 -5.34
N TYR A 83 -8.04 7.28 -4.03
CA TYR A 83 -8.68 6.12 -3.41
C TYR A 83 -10.12 5.94 -3.87
N ASP A 84 -10.93 6.98 -3.80
CA ASP A 84 -12.35 6.90 -4.16
C ASP A 84 -12.55 6.42 -5.59
N LYS A 85 -11.77 6.94 -6.54
CA LYS A 85 -11.82 6.55 -7.95
C LYS A 85 -11.39 5.10 -8.17
N LEU A 86 -10.26 4.71 -7.61
CA LEU A 86 -9.76 3.34 -7.78
C LEU A 86 -10.68 2.34 -7.08
N ASN A 87 -11.14 2.65 -5.86
CA ASN A 87 -12.02 1.76 -5.12
C ASN A 87 -13.38 1.58 -5.82
N ALA A 88 -13.92 2.64 -6.42
CA ALA A 88 -15.16 2.54 -7.20
C ALA A 88 -15.01 1.55 -8.36
N VAL A 89 -13.90 1.61 -9.10
CA VAL A 89 -13.62 0.72 -10.23
C VAL A 89 -13.40 -0.72 -9.77
N VAL A 90 -12.57 -0.95 -8.77
CA VAL A 90 -12.29 -2.31 -8.30
C VAL A 90 -13.49 -2.94 -7.60
N THR A 91 -14.33 -2.15 -6.94
CA THR A 91 -15.59 -2.63 -6.36
C THR A 91 -16.55 -3.06 -7.46
N GLN A 92 -16.72 -2.22 -8.48
CA GLN A 92 -17.65 -2.49 -9.57
C GLN A 92 -17.24 -3.69 -10.42
N PHE A 93 -15.97 -3.79 -10.80
CA PHE A 93 -15.52 -4.79 -11.76
C PHE A 93 -14.86 -6.02 -11.14
N LEU A 94 -14.31 -5.90 -9.94
CA LEU A 94 -13.57 -6.99 -9.30
C LEU A 94 -14.23 -7.50 -8.01
N GLY A 95 -15.26 -6.81 -7.52
CA GLY A 95 -15.87 -7.15 -6.24
C GLY A 95 -14.96 -6.95 -5.03
N ILE A 96 -13.92 -6.13 -5.17
CA ILE A 96 -12.98 -5.80 -4.09
C ILE A 96 -13.36 -4.45 -3.50
N ASN A 97 -13.53 -4.39 -2.18
CA ASN A 97 -13.73 -3.15 -1.46
C ASN A 97 -12.50 -2.90 -0.58
N MET A 98 -11.65 -1.94 -1.00
CA MET A 98 -10.45 -1.57 -0.25
C MET A 98 -10.79 -0.66 0.92
N GLU A 99 -9.95 -0.69 1.94
CA GLU A 99 -9.95 0.30 3.01
C GLU A 99 -8.91 1.38 2.72
N TYR A 100 -9.25 2.65 2.96
CA TYR A 100 -8.29 3.75 2.83
C TYR A 100 -7.46 3.88 4.09
N LEU A 101 -6.15 3.68 3.97
CA LEU A 101 -5.24 3.74 5.11
C LEU A 101 -4.69 5.15 5.35
N GLY A 102 -4.46 5.90 4.29
CA GLY A 102 -3.96 7.26 4.36
C GLY A 102 -3.14 7.65 3.13
N SER A 103 -2.53 8.82 3.21
CA SER A 103 -1.68 9.36 2.16
C SER A 103 -0.31 9.75 2.69
N VAL A 104 0.68 9.75 1.79
CA VAL A 104 2.02 10.29 2.04
C VAL A 104 2.25 11.44 1.06
N PRO A 105 2.50 12.66 1.55
CA PRO A 105 2.70 13.80 0.68
C PRO A 105 4.01 13.74 -0.08
N GLN A 106 4.04 14.40 -1.23
CA GLN A 106 5.28 14.71 -1.93
C GLN A 106 6.13 15.60 -1.02
N ASP A 107 7.31 15.09 -0.61
CA ASP A 107 8.16 15.75 0.37
C ASP A 107 9.63 15.51 0.00
N SER A 108 10.36 16.59 -0.23
CA SER A 108 11.78 16.52 -0.61
C SER A 108 12.65 15.86 0.46
N THR A 109 12.22 15.86 1.73
CA THR A 109 12.96 15.22 2.82
C THR A 109 13.03 13.69 2.66
N VAL A 110 12.05 13.08 1.99
CA VAL A 110 12.08 11.64 1.69
C VAL A 110 13.26 11.33 0.79
N ARG A 111 13.45 12.11 -0.29
CA ARG A 111 14.61 11.94 -1.18
C ARG A 111 15.92 12.16 -0.45
N LYS A 112 15.99 13.20 0.39
CA LYS A 112 17.20 13.49 1.20
C LYS A 112 17.52 12.34 2.14
N ALA A 113 16.52 11.74 2.77
CA ALA A 113 16.69 10.58 3.64
C ALA A 113 17.21 9.36 2.86
N VAL A 114 16.65 9.10 1.67
CA VAL A 114 17.12 8.03 0.77
C VAL A 114 18.60 8.23 0.43
N MET A 115 19.01 9.45 0.11
CA MET A 115 20.43 9.76 -0.18
C MET A 115 21.35 9.52 1.03
N LYS A 116 20.81 9.64 2.24
CA LYS A 116 21.52 9.31 3.49
C LYS A 116 21.42 7.84 3.87
N GLN A 117 20.70 7.05 3.10
CA GLN A 117 20.43 5.63 3.37
C GLN A 117 19.82 5.40 4.77
N LYS A 118 18.91 6.28 5.17
CA LYS A 118 18.23 6.22 6.47
C LYS A 118 16.73 6.51 6.29
N PRO A 119 15.86 5.93 7.13
CA PRO A 119 14.44 6.24 7.10
C PRO A 119 14.15 7.71 7.38
N VAL A 120 13.22 8.29 6.63
CA VAL A 120 12.82 9.70 6.81
C VAL A 120 12.27 9.97 8.21
N THR A 121 11.63 9.00 8.83
CA THR A 121 11.09 9.10 10.19
C THR A 121 12.16 9.24 11.25
N ILE A 122 13.40 8.82 10.95
CA ILE A 122 14.55 8.95 11.84
C ILE A 122 15.30 10.25 11.57
N VAL A 123 15.58 10.54 10.29
CA VAL A 123 16.42 11.69 9.91
C VAL A 123 15.65 13.00 9.96
N TYR A 124 14.38 12.98 9.53
CA TYR A 124 13.50 14.15 9.48
C TYR A 124 12.17 13.86 10.17
N PRO A 125 12.17 13.63 11.50
CA PRO A 125 10.98 13.14 12.23
C PRO A 125 9.82 14.14 12.24
N ASN A 126 10.07 15.41 12.00
CA ASN A 126 9.05 16.47 11.99
C ASN A 126 8.58 16.84 10.58
N SER A 127 9.10 16.18 9.54
CA SER A 127 8.64 16.39 8.16
C SER A 127 7.19 15.95 7.98
N PHE A 128 6.51 16.50 6.97
CA PHE A 128 5.15 16.11 6.64
C PHE A 128 5.06 14.61 6.32
N ALA A 129 5.99 14.09 5.53
CA ALA A 129 6.02 12.67 5.20
C ALA A 129 6.18 11.80 6.45
N ALA A 130 7.10 12.13 7.36
CA ALA A 130 7.30 11.38 8.60
C ALA A 130 6.04 11.33 9.48
N ARG A 131 5.31 12.46 9.57
CA ARG A 131 4.04 12.51 10.32
C ARG A 131 2.99 11.59 9.70
N HIS A 132 2.88 11.58 8.38
CA HIS A 132 1.94 10.71 7.66
C HIS A 132 2.32 9.23 7.81
N PHE A 133 3.60 8.88 7.75
CA PHE A 133 4.04 7.51 8.03
C PHE A 133 3.66 7.05 9.44
N ARG A 134 3.83 7.92 10.44
CA ARG A 134 3.41 7.59 11.81
C ARG A 134 1.91 7.39 11.94
N TYR A 135 1.12 8.26 11.30
CA TYR A 135 -0.34 8.09 11.28
C TYR A 135 -0.74 6.75 10.66
N ILE A 136 -0.14 6.39 9.52
CA ILE A 136 -0.40 5.12 8.85
C ILE A 136 -0.03 3.94 9.76
N ALA A 137 1.11 4.01 10.44
CA ALA A 137 1.54 2.97 11.37
C ALA A 137 0.57 2.81 12.55
N GLU A 138 0.06 3.92 13.09
CA GLU A 138 -0.93 3.92 14.16
C GLU A 138 -2.25 3.28 13.71
N GLU A 139 -2.69 3.56 12.48
CA GLU A 139 -3.91 2.96 11.92
C GLU A 139 -3.76 1.45 11.65
N LEU A 140 -2.54 0.96 11.42
CA LEU A 140 -2.26 -0.46 11.23
C LEU A 140 -2.22 -1.25 12.54
N LEU A 141 -1.91 -0.59 13.63
CA LEU A 141 -1.78 -1.20 14.97
C LEU A 141 -3.06 -1.01 15.77
#